data_b33bd4bf7eaa7d97d89152d60abf8ee8
#
_entry.id   b33bd4bf7eaa7d97d89152d60abf8ee8
#
_cell.length_a   1.000
_cell.length_b   1.000
_cell.length_c   1.000
_cell.angle_alpha   90.00
_cell.angle_beta   90.00
_cell.angle_gamma   90.00
#
_symmetry.space_group_name_H-M   'P 1'
#
loop_
_entity.id
_entity.type
_entity.pdbx_description
1 polymer ?
#
loop_
_entity_poly.entity_id
_entity_poly.type
_entity_poly.pdbx_seq_one_letter_code
_entity_poly.pdbx_strand_id
1 'polypeptide(L)'
;ILVEKPGSLYSQELASAARKVKKGQQIRVAYNRLAYPNLHKLKELAEKEGGITSCRFTFTEWVHTIDFTKEKKEVYARWGIANSLHVISMAFELAGMPKDMSAYRQGGFRWHPSGSVFAGAGITDRGATFSYHADWNSAGRWGVEVMTEENAYRLMPLEELYVCKKGSVNWEKVPFEIGFPDVKQGVAEEIAIMLEGRPPWIRRQCSTGRRRRFLGTGKDNTKSIYTALLASQSHT
;
A
#
# COMPACT_ATOMS: atom_id res chain seq x y z
N ILE A 1 -2.08 18.34 9.74
CA ILE A 1 -0.70 18.33 9.23
C ILE A 1 -0.58 17.18 8.24
N LEU A 2 -0.16 17.47 7.03
CA LEU A 2 0.26 16.49 6.03
C LEU A 2 1.78 16.38 6.07
N VAL A 3 2.30 15.19 6.22
CA VAL A 3 3.74 14.90 6.35
C VAL A 3 4.15 14.05 5.15
N GLU A 4 5.26 14.40 4.49
CA GLU A 4 5.81 13.59 3.42
C GLU A 4 6.08 12.15 3.86
N LYS A 5 5.87 11.22 2.91
CA LYS A 5 6.18 9.80 3.13
C LYS A 5 7.73 9.59 3.24
N PRO A 6 8.15 8.62 4.01
CA PRO A 6 7.38 7.60 4.72
C PRO A 6 6.86 8.03 6.10
N GLY A 7 6.96 9.30 6.47
CA GLY A 7 6.64 9.83 7.79
C GLY A 7 7.72 9.52 8.84
N SER A 8 8.35 8.36 8.75
CA SER A 8 9.56 7.95 9.49
C SER A 8 10.15 6.69 8.85
N LEU A 9 11.44 6.48 9.02
CA LEU A 9 12.13 5.24 8.63
C LEU A 9 11.99 4.13 9.69
N TYR A 10 11.61 4.48 10.92
CA TYR A 10 11.53 3.55 12.04
C TYR A 10 10.16 3.62 12.74
N SER A 11 9.59 2.46 13.03
CA SER A 11 8.27 2.37 13.68
C SER A 11 8.23 3.03 15.07
N GLN A 12 9.33 3.00 15.80
CA GLN A 12 9.44 3.62 17.12
C GLN A 12 9.32 5.16 17.07
N GLU A 13 9.91 5.78 16.04
CA GLU A 13 9.82 7.24 15.82
C GLU A 13 8.39 7.63 15.49
N LEU A 14 7.75 6.88 14.58
CA LEU A 14 6.34 7.09 14.22
C LEU A 14 5.42 6.93 15.45
N ALA A 15 5.63 5.88 16.24
CA ALA A 15 4.90 5.66 17.49
C ALA A 15 5.14 6.79 18.50
N SER A 16 6.37 7.30 18.61
CA SER A 16 6.69 8.45 19.47
C SER A 16 5.98 9.72 19.01
N ALA A 17 6.01 10.02 17.69
CA ALA A 17 5.30 11.14 17.12
C ALA A 17 3.78 11.04 17.36
N ALA A 18 3.21 9.84 17.15
CA ALA A 18 1.79 9.59 17.36
C ALA A 18 1.31 9.84 18.80
N ARG A 19 2.16 9.57 19.80
CA ARG A 19 1.85 9.86 21.23
C ARG A 19 1.78 11.35 21.55
N LYS A 20 2.45 12.20 20.74
CA LYS A 20 2.47 13.66 20.93
C LYS A 20 1.27 14.38 20.27
N VAL A 21 0.48 13.67 19.47
CA VAL A 21 -0.70 14.23 18.80
C VAL A 21 -1.78 14.53 19.83
N LYS A 22 -2.19 15.80 19.92
CA LYS A 22 -3.25 16.25 20.82
C LYS A 22 -4.64 15.92 20.28
N LYS A 23 -5.63 15.88 21.16
CA LYS A 23 -7.04 15.70 20.76
C LYS A 23 -7.45 16.80 19.78
N GLY A 24 -8.08 16.42 18.68
CA GLY A 24 -8.50 17.34 17.60
C GLY A 24 -7.46 17.64 16.55
N GLN A 25 -6.19 17.25 16.74
CA GLN A 25 -5.17 17.35 15.71
C GLN A 25 -5.23 16.14 14.75
N GLN A 26 -5.05 16.41 13.45
CA GLN A 26 -4.89 15.39 12.44
C GLN A 26 -3.46 15.44 11.89
N ILE A 27 -2.79 14.28 11.88
CA ILE A 27 -1.53 14.08 11.17
C ILE A 27 -1.74 12.95 10.18
N ARG A 28 -1.41 13.19 8.93
CA ARG A 28 -1.46 12.20 7.84
C ARG A 28 -0.11 12.13 7.16
N VAL A 29 0.29 10.92 6.78
CA VAL A 29 1.45 10.70 5.91
C VAL A 29 0.96 10.69 4.47
N ALA A 30 1.65 11.41 3.60
CA ALA A 30 1.30 11.64 2.20
C ALA A 30 1.55 10.38 1.34
N TYR A 31 0.62 9.45 1.40
CA TYR A 31 0.56 8.30 0.50
C TYR A 31 -0.41 8.61 -0.65
N ASN A 32 -0.02 9.53 -1.55
CA ASN A 32 -0.86 10.03 -2.63
C ASN A 32 -1.50 8.92 -3.47
N ARG A 33 -0.85 7.75 -3.60
CA ARG A 33 -1.41 6.61 -4.34
C ARG A 33 -2.64 5.98 -3.70
N LEU A 34 -2.85 6.17 -2.40
CA LEU A 34 -4.10 5.77 -1.73
C LEU A 34 -5.29 6.66 -2.11
N ALA A 35 -5.02 7.83 -2.68
CA ALA A 35 -6.02 8.76 -3.18
C ALA A 35 -6.23 8.66 -4.71
N TYR A 36 -5.63 7.69 -5.38
CA TYR A 36 -5.79 7.49 -6.83
C TYR A 36 -7.24 7.17 -7.19
N PRO A 37 -7.83 7.85 -8.19
CA PRO A 37 -9.21 7.60 -8.64
C PRO A 37 -9.44 6.16 -9.09
N ASN A 38 -8.46 5.55 -9.79
CA ASN A 38 -8.55 4.15 -10.21
C ASN A 38 -8.56 3.16 -9.04
N LEU A 39 -7.86 3.46 -7.94
CA LEU A 39 -7.91 2.67 -6.72
C LEU A 39 -9.33 2.72 -6.12
N HIS A 40 -9.95 3.91 -6.11
CA HIS A 40 -11.33 4.07 -5.63
C HIS A 40 -12.32 3.36 -6.52
N LYS A 41 -12.15 3.47 -7.85
CA LYS A 41 -12.98 2.74 -8.81
C LYS A 41 -12.88 1.24 -8.63
N LEU A 42 -11.67 0.70 -8.44
CA LEU A 42 -11.47 -0.72 -8.15
C LEU A 42 -12.20 -1.15 -6.88
N LYS A 43 -12.08 -0.37 -5.79
CA LYS A 43 -12.79 -0.67 -4.52
C LYS A 43 -14.31 -0.72 -4.71
N GLU A 44 -14.87 0.25 -5.43
CA GLU A 44 -16.31 0.28 -5.75
C GLU A 44 -16.76 -0.98 -6.50
N LEU A 45 -15.97 -1.40 -7.51
CA LEU A 45 -16.27 -2.59 -8.30
C LEU A 45 -16.17 -3.86 -7.44
N ALA A 46 -15.07 -4.00 -6.69
CA ALA A 46 -14.88 -5.16 -5.83
C ALA A 46 -15.97 -5.28 -4.74
N GLU A 47 -16.41 -4.17 -4.15
CA GLU A 47 -17.50 -4.16 -3.16
C GLU A 47 -18.82 -4.69 -3.76
N LYS A 48 -19.13 -4.35 -5.00
CA LYS A 48 -20.33 -4.85 -5.72
C LYS A 48 -20.27 -6.36 -5.99
N GLU A 49 -19.07 -6.93 -6.01
CA GLU A 49 -18.79 -8.34 -6.29
C GLU A 49 -18.51 -9.16 -5.02
N GLY A 50 -18.94 -8.69 -3.85
CA GLY A 50 -18.80 -9.40 -2.58
C GLY A 50 -17.47 -9.17 -1.87
N GLY A 51 -16.57 -8.37 -2.43
CA GLY A 51 -15.29 -8.01 -1.83
C GLY A 51 -14.09 -8.76 -2.44
N ILE A 52 -12.91 -8.42 -1.94
CA ILE A 52 -11.65 -9.01 -2.40
C ILE A 52 -11.38 -10.30 -1.66
N THR A 53 -11.20 -11.39 -2.39
CA THR A 53 -10.89 -12.73 -1.88
C THR A 53 -9.39 -13.01 -1.81
N SER A 54 -8.63 -12.44 -2.74
CA SER A 54 -7.18 -12.58 -2.76
C SER A 54 -6.47 -11.39 -3.43
N CYS A 55 -5.18 -11.24 -3.12
CA CYS A 55 -4.34 -10.17 -3.65
C CYS A 55 -2.94 -10.70 -3.96
N ARG A 56 -2.37 -10.26 -5.08
CA ARG A 56 -0.93 -10.40 -5.33
C ARG A 56 -0.36 -9.05 -5.72
N PHE A 57 0.89 -8.77 -5.30
CA PHE A 57 1.53 -7.51 -5.68
C PHE A 57 3.03 -7.68 -5.89
N THR A 58 3.58 -6.78 -6.69
CA THR A 58 5.01 -6.71 -6.94
C THR A 58 5.55 -5.33 -6.58
N PHE A 59 6.75 -5.30 -5.99
CA PHE A 59 7.42 -4.05 -5.64
C PHE A 59 8.89 -4.01 -6.11
N THR A 60 9.15 -4.58 -7.29
CA THR A 60 10.45 -4.49 -7.95
C THR A 60 10.82 -3.03 -8.18
N GLU A 61 12.00 -2.65 -7.75
CA GLU A 61 12.54 -1.29 -7.88
C GLU A 61 13.46 -1.17 -9.08
N TRP A 62 13.41 -0.03 -9.75
CA TRP A 62 14.36 0.32 -10.79
C TRP A 62 15.62 0.91 -10.14
N VAL A 63 16.45 0.04 -9.57
CA VAL A 63 17.64 0.47 -8.81
C VAL A 63 18.63 1.26 -9.65
N HIS A 64 18.67 1.03 -10.97
CA HIS A 64 19.52 1.77 -11.92
C HIS A 64 19.11 3.24 -12.10
N THR A 65 17.90 3.63 -11.63
CA THR A 65 17.42 5.02 -11.71
C THR A 65 17.58 5.77 -10.40
N ILE A 66 18.09 5.12 -9.35
CA ILE A 66 18.24 5.75 -8.04
C ILE A 66 19.41 6.73 -8.07
N ASP A 67 19.10 7.99 -7.77
CA ASP A 67 20.12 9.03 -7.57
C ASP A 67 20.56 9.05 -6.10
N PHE A 68 21.72 8.46 -5.85
CA PHE A 68 22.28 8.33 -4.50
C PHE A 68 22.83 9.64 -3.90
N THR A 69 22.66 10.77 -4.58
CA THR A 69 23.06 12.09 -4.08
C THR A 69 21.94 12.84 -3.38
N LYS A 70 20.67 12.42 -3.58
CA LYS A 70 19.49 13.15 -3.13
C LYS A 70 19.12 12.92 -1.67
N GLU A 71 19.48 11.77 -1.11
CA GLU A 71 19.03 11.38 0.21
C GLU A 71 20.22 10.94 1.10
N LYS A 72 19.95 10.81 2.39
CA LYS A 72 20.92 10.26 3.34
C LYS A 72 21.06 8.74 3.16
N LYS A 73 22.19 8.18 3.54
CA LYS A 73 22.49 6.74 3.44
C LYS A 73 21.45 5.86 4.15
N GLU A 74 20.92 6.33 5.27
CA GLU A 74 19.89 5.64 6.05
C GLU A 74 18.58 5.46 5.27
N VAL A 75 18.22 6.43 4.40
CA VAL A 75 17.03 6.35 3.54
C VAL A 75 17.21 5.23 2.53
N TYR A 76 18.37 5.16 1.88
CA TYR A 76 18.65 4.08 0.91
C TYR A 76 18.72 2.71 1.58
N ALA A 77 19.35 2.61 2.75
CA ALA A 77 19.39 1.36 3.51
C ALA A 77 17.98 0.84 3.91
N ARG A 78 16.97 1.69 3.84
CA ARG A 78 15.57 1.38 4.13
C ARG A 78 14.64 1.71 2.96
N TRP A 79 15.11 1.53 1.75
CA TRP A 79 14.40 1.91 0.52
C TRP A 79 13.02 1.24 0.39
N GLY A 80 12.85 0.02 0.86
CA GLY A 80 11.55 -0.63 0.94
C GLY A 80 10.52 0.18 1.73
N ILE A 81 10.95 0.81 2.85
CA ILE A 81 10.11 1.72 3.64
C ILE A 81 9.99 3.08 2.94
N ALA A 82 11.10 3.62 2.46
CA ALA A 82 11.14 4.97 1.89
C ALA A 82 10.39 5.08 0.55
N ASN A 83 10.35 4.00 -0.26
CA ASN A 83 9.80 4.02 -1.60
C ASN A 83 8.76 2.93 -1.87
N SER A 84 9.07 1.65 -1.67
CA SER A 84 8.17 0.54 -2.04
C SER A 84 6.86 0.53 -1.23
N LEU A 85 6.79 1.23 -0.09
CA LEU A 85 5.54 1.41 0.67
C LEU A 85 4.40 2.02 -0.15
N HIS A 86 4.66 2.73 -1.23
CA HIS A 86 3.61 3.22 -2.11
C HIS A 86 2.74 2.10 -2.68
N VAL A 87 3.34 1.05 -3.24
CA VAL A 87 2.59 -0.07 -3.81
C VAL A 87 2.10 -1.02 -2.73
N ILE A 88 2.90 -1.25 -1.70
CA ILE A 88 2.55 -2.13 -0.59
C ILE A 88 1.32 -1.60 0.17
N SER A 89 1.26 -0.28 0.40
CA SER A 89 0.09 0.34 1.03
C SER A 89 -1.17 0.22 0.17
N MET A 90 -1.06 0.32 -1.16
CA MET A 90 -2.21 0.09 -2.05
C MET A 90 -2.74 -1.34 -1.96
N ALA A 91 -1.86 -2.34 -1.96
CA ALA A 91 -2.25 -3.74 -1.84
C ALA A 91 -3.01 -4.01 -0.53
N PHE A 92 -2.50 -3.52 0.59
CA PHE A 92 -3.15 -3.73 1.90
C PHE A 92 -4.32 -2.79 2.17
N GLU A 93 -4.41 -1.64 1.51
CA GLU A 93 -5.63 -0.82 1.49
C GLU A 93 -6.79 -1.58 0.82
N LEU A 94 -6.49 -2.33 -0.24
CA LEU A 94 -7.47 -3.15 -0.96
C LEU A 94 -7.83 -4.42 -0.18
N ALA A 95 -6.84 -5.25 0.16
CA ALA A 95 -7.06 -6.59 0.68
C ALA A 95 -7.25 -6.66 2.21
N GLY A 96 -6.93 -5.60 2.95
CA GLY A 96 -6.83 -5.60 4.42
C GLY A 96 -5.39 -5.76 4.91
N MET A 97 -5.18 -5.59 6.22
CA MET A 97 -3.85 -5.63 6.82
C MET A 97 -3.37 -7.06 7.08
N PRO A 98 -2.08 -7.35 6.94
CA PRO A 98 -1.55 -8.68 7.26
C PRO A 98 -1.88 -9.09 8.68
N LYS A 99 -2.50 -10.25 8.83
CA LYS A 99 -2.79 -10.89 10.13
C LYS A 99 -1.77 -11.98 10.43
N ASP A 100 -1.44 -12.75 9.42
CA ASP A 100 -0.44 -13.82 9.47
C ASP A 100 0.29 -13.89 8.13
N MET A 101 1.63 -14.12 8.17
CA MET A 101 2.43 -14.16 6.96
C MET A 101 3.77 -14.87 7.16
N SER A 102 4.25 -15.47 6.06
CA SER A 102 5.62 -15.94 5.89
C SER A 102 6.34 -15.06 4.86
N ALA A 103 7.59 -14.72 5.16
CA ALA A 103 8.39 -13.82 4.32
C ALA A 103 9.78 -14.41 4.09
N TYR A 104 10.28 -14.27 2.88
CA TYR A 104 11.60 -14.72 2.46
C TYR A 104 12.34 -13.57 1.81
N ARG A 105 13.65 -13.53 2.02
CA ARG A 105 14.54 -12.54 1.40
C ARG A 105 15.85 -13.21 0.99
N GLN A 106 16.45 -12.68 -0.06
CA GLN A 106 17.74 -13.16 -0.55
C GLN A 106 18.55 -11.98 -1.11
N GLY A 107 19.86 -12.16 -1.19
CA GLY A 107 20.77 -11.16 -1.74
C GLY A 107 20.85 -9.88 -0.92
N GLY A 108 21.25 -8.81 -1.59
CA GLY A 108 21.37 -7.46 -1.01
C GLY A 108 22.28 -6.59 -1.86
N PHE A 109 22.21 -5.29 -1.62
CA PHE A 109 23.12 -4.31 -2.19
C PHE A 109 23.97 -3.70 -1.08
N ARG A 110 25.16 -3.18 -1.42
CA ARG A 110 25.99 -2.46 -0.44
C ARG A 110 25.23 -1.32 0.26
N TRP A 111 24.30 -0.68 -0.45
CA TRP A 111 23.48 0.42 0.06
C TRP A 111 22.16 -0.06 0.68
N HIS A 112 21.72 -1.29 0.40
CA HIS A 112 20.52 -1.92 0.96
C HIS A 112 20.81 -3.38 1.34
N PRO A 113 21.49 -3.61 2.47
CA PRO A 113 21.98 -4.95 2.86
C PRO A 113 20.85 -5.89 3.30
N SER A 114 19.65 -5.39 3.56
CA SER A 114 18.53 -6.18 4.06
C SER A 114 17.89 -7.12 3.04
N GLY A 115 18.29 -7.05 1.76
CA GLY A 115 17.80 -7.92 0.71
C GLY A 115 17.74 -7.23 -0.64
N SER A 116 17.69 -8.01 -1.72
CA SER A 116 17.42 -7.55 -3.09
C SER A 116 16.34 -8.37 -3.79
N VAL A 117 16.03 -9.57 -3.28
CA VAL A 117 14.92 -10.41 -3.73
C VAL A 117 14.03 -10.69 -2.53
N PHE A 118 12.73 -10.54 -2.71
CA PHE A 118 11.72 -10.66 -1.65
C PHE A 118 10.54 -11.46 -2.15
N ALA A 119 10.06 -12.38 -1.33
CA ALA A 119 8.84 -13.13 -1.58
C ALA A 119 8.11 -13.38 -0.26
N GLY A 120 6.79 -13.51 -0.32
CA GLY A 120 6.01 -13.87 0.85
C GLY A 120 4.54 -14.06 0.53
N ALA A 121 3.84 -14.64 1.49
CA ALA A 121 2.40 -14.86 1.40
C ALA A 121 1.78 -14.89 2.79
N GLY A 122 0.47 -14.69 2.86
CA GLY A 122 -0.24 -14.70 4.13
C GLY A 122 -1.73 -14.49 4.00
N ILE A 123 -2.36 -14.18 5.14
CA ILE A 123 -3.79 -13.90 5.26
C ILE A 123 -3.97 -12.54 5.92
N THR A 124 -4.91 -11.75 5.42
CA THR A 124 -5.25 -10.43 5.97
C THR A 124 -6.29 -10.53 7.09
N ASP A 125 -6.47 -9.43 7.82
CA ASP A 125 -7.49 -9.27 8.84
C ASP A 125 -8.94 -9.28 8.28
N ARG A 126 -9.09 -9.12 6.96
CA ARG A 126 -10.36 -9.27 6.24
C ARG A 126 -10.58 -10.68 5.68
N GLY A 127 -9.63 -11.60 5.88
CA GLY A 127 -9.71 -12.98 5.42
C GLY A 127 -9.21 -13.21 3.99
N ALA A 128 -8.80 -12.17 3.26
CA ALA A 128 -8.22 -12.32 1.94
C ALA A 128 -6.81 -12.94 2.05
N THR A 129 -6.50 -13.89 1.17
CA THR A 129 -5.12 -14.37 1.01
C THR A 129 -4.30 -13.36 0.21
N PHE A 130 -3.00 -13.29 0.47
CA PHE A 130 -2.12 -12.44 -0.33
C PHE A 130 -0.77 -13.09 -0.59
N SER A 131 -0.12 -12.67 -1.69
CA SER A 131 1.26 -12.99 -1.99
C SER A 131 1.97 -11.79 -2.58
N TYR A 132 3.31 -11.74 -2.43
CA TYR A 132 4.11 -10.70 -3.04
C TYR A 132 5.45 -11.24 -3.55
N HIS A 133 6.01 -10.51 -4.51
CA HIS A 133 7.34 -10.76 -5.04
C HIS A 133 8.02 -9.44 -5.42
N ALA A 134 9.33 -9.38 -5.27
CA ALA A 134 10.17 -8.35 -5.84
C ALA A 134 11.56 -8.91 -6.13
N ASP A 135 12.10 -8.59 -7.29
CA ASP A 135 13.51 -8.81 -7.61
C ASP A 135 14.11 -7.48 -8.10
N TRP A 136 14.90 -6.86 -7.25
CA TRP A 136 15.53 -5.56 -7.52
C TRP A 136 16.77 -5.67 -8.40
N ASN A 137 17.21 -6.90 -8.75
CA ASN A 137 18.29 -7.15 -9.71
C ASN A 137 17.77 -7.37 -11.13
N SER A 138 16.44 -7.46 -11.29
CA SER A 138 15.82 -7.88 -12.54
C SER A 138 14.90 -6.81 -13.12
N ALA A 139 14.36 -7.11 -14.30
CA ALA A 139 13.29 -6.32 -14.91
C ALA A 139 11.98 -6.46 -14.10
N GLY A 140 11.09 -5.52 -14.29
CA GLY A 140 9.79 -5.48 -13.64
C GLY A 140 9.53 -4.13 -13.00
N ARG A 141 8.35 -3.99 -12.43
CA ARG A 141 7.93 -2.76 -11.76
C ARG A 141 6.82 -3.07 -10.75
N TRP A 142 6.29 -2.03 -10.13
CA TRP A 142 5.19 -2.08 -9.20
C TRP A 142 3.87 -2.49 -9.86
N GLY A 143 3.13 -3.34 -9.20
CA GLY A 143 1.81 -3.73 -9.64
C GLY A 143 1.01 -4.34 -8.51
N VAL A 144 -0.30 -4.17 -8.57
CA VAL A 144 -1.25 -4.81 -7.64
C VAL A 144 -2.32 -5.49 -8.46
N GLU A 145 -2.62 -6.73 -8.12
CA GLU A 145 -3.71 -7.49 -8.71
C GLU A 145 -4.55 -8.07 -7.58
N VAL A 146 -5.87 -7.91 -7.68
CA VAL A 146 -6.83 -8.45 -6.72
C VAL A 146 -7.89 -9.25 -7.43
N MET A 147 -8.43 -10.25 -6.75
CA MET A 147 -9.49 -11.11 -7.23
C MET A 147 -10.72 -10.97 -6.33
N THR A 148 -11.87 -11.01 -6.96
CA THR A 148 -13.19 -11.20 -6.36
C THR A 148 -13.71 -12.57 -6.74
N GLU A 149 -14.95 -12.91 -6.40
CA GLU A 149 -15.58 -14.14 -6.90
C GLU A 149 -15.92 -14.07 -8.40
N GLU A 150 -16.04 -12.85 -8.97
CA GLU A 150 -16.47 -12.62 -10.34
C GLU A 150 -15.34 -12.25 -11.31
N ASN A 151 -14.40 -11.41 -10.87
CA ASN A 151 -13.40 -10.83 -11.76
C ASN A 151 -12.02 -10.75 -11.09
N ALA A 152 -10.98 -10.58 -11.92
CA ALA A 152 -9.66 -10.10 -11.47
C ALA A 152 -9.47 -8.65 -11.92
N TYR A 153 -8.87 -7.84 -11.08
CA TYR A 153 -8.54 -6.45 -11.34
C TYR A 153 -7.04 -6.21 -11.20
N ARG A 154 -6.47 -5.37 -12.06
CA ARG A 154 -5.04 -5.09 -12.06
C ARG A 154 -4.75 -3.60 -12.17
N LEU A 155 -3.87 -3.13 -11.31
CA LEU A 155 -3.22 -1.82 -11.34
C LEU A 155 -1.75 -2.02 -11.77
N MET A 156 -1.49 -2.05 -13.07
CA MET A 156 -0.16 -2.22 -13.67
C MET A 156 -0.18 -1.67 -15.10
N PRO A 157 0.36 -0.45 -15.31
CA PRO A 157 0.97 0.45 -14.32
C PRO A 157 -0.03 0.87 -13.23
N LEU A 158 0.49 1.38 -12.09
CA LEU A 158 -0.37 1.72 -10.93
C LEU A 158 -1.42 2.79 -11.23
N GLU A 159 -1.16 3.61 -12.26
CA GLU A 159 -2.00 4.70 -12.73
C GLU A 159 -3.16 4.23 -13.63
N GLU A 160 -3.22 2.95 -13.97
CA GLU A 160 -4.25 2.37 -14.85
C GLU A 160 -5.01 1.26 -14.11
N LEU A 161 -6.24 1.01 -14.56
CA LEU A 161 -7.08 -0.07 -14.06
C LEU A 161 -7.51 -0.98 -15.20
N TYR A 162 -7.32 -2.28 -14.99
CA TYR A 162 -7.76 -3.32 -15.91
C TYR A 162 -8.63 -4.34 -15.19
N VAL A 163 -9.54 -4.96 -15.93
CA VAL A 163 -10.36 -6.08 -15.49
C VAL A 163 -10.15 -7.29 -16.41
N CYS A 164 -10.06 -8.46 -15.81
CA CYS A 164 -10.17 -9.75 -16.49
C CYS A 164 -11.42 -10.44 -15.96
N LYS A 165 -12.40 -10.63 -16.83
CA LYS A 165 -13.69 -11.24 -16.47
C LYS A 165 -13.55 -12.74 -16.27
N LYS A 166 -14.35 -13.30 -15.37
CA LYS A 166 -14.43 -14.76 -15.16
C LYS A 166 -14.70 -15.47 -16.49
N GLY A 167 -13.93 -16.51 -16.78
CA GLY A 167 -13.99 -17.22 -18.06
C GLY A 167 -13.19 -16.58 -19.20
N SER A 168 -12.52 -15.47 -18.97
CA SER A 168 -11.63 -14.80 -19.93
C SER A 168 -10.17 -14.86 -19.48
N VAL A 169 -9.26 -14.69 -20.42
CA VAL A 169 -7.82 -14.45 -20.18
C VAL A 169 -7.41 -13.03 -20.60
N ASN A 170 -8.32 -12.28 -21.20
CA ASN A 170 -8.05 -10.96 -21.75
C ASN A 170 -8.27 -9.88 -20.68
N TRP A 171 -7.34 -8.93 -20.63
CA TRP A 171 -7.43 -7.75 -19.78
C TRP A 171 -8.00 -6.57 -20.56
N GLU A 172 -9.10 -6.01 -20.07
CA GLU A 172 -9.76 -4.84 -20.64
C GLU A 172 -9.50 -3.63 -19.74
N LYS A 173 -9.20 -2.48 -20.34
CA LYS A 173 -8.99 -1.24 -19.58
C LYS A 173 -10.34 -0.74 -19.03
N VAL A 174 -10.37 -0.42 -17.74
CA VAL A 174 -11.55 0.15 -17.08
C VAL A 174 -11.42 1.67 -17.05
N PRO A 175 -12.35 2.42 -17.63
CA PRO A 175 -12.36 3.88 -17.56
C PRO A 175 -12.70 4.35 -16.15
N PHE A 176 -12.12 5.48 -15.75
CA PHE A 176 -12.42 6.21 -14.52
C PHE A 176 -12.18 7.71 -14.73
N GLU A 177 -12.82 8.52 -13.93
CA GLU A 177 -12.67 9.98 -14.00
C GLU A 177 -11.45 10.43 -13.19
N ILE A 178 -10.73 11.42 -13.72
CA ILE A 178 -9.61 12.12 -13.05
C ILE A 178 -10.09 13.51 -12.71
N GLY A 179 -10.28 13.80 -11.43
CA GLY A 179 -10.84 15.08 -10.97
C GLY A 179 -9.89 16.27 -11.19
N PHE A 180 -8.58 16.02 -11.20
CA PHE A 180 -7.55 17.06 -11.34
C PHE A 180 -6.50 16.65 -12.38
N PRO A 181 -6.83 16.75 -13.69
CA PRO A 181 -5.96 16.24 -14.76
C PRO A 181 -4.60 16.98 -14.89
N ASP A 182 -4.54 18.24 -14.48
CA ASP A 182 -3.33 19.06 -14.57
C ASP A 182 -2.38 18.91 -13.36
N VAL A 183 -2.75 18.10 -12.39
CA VAL A 183 -1.97 17.86 -11.18
C VAL A 183 -1.58 16.39 -11.12
N LYS A 184 -0.39 16.09 -10.56
CA LYS A 184 0.03 14.72 -10.34
C LYS A 184 -1.06 13.94 -9.60
N GLN A 185 -1.52 12.86 -10.20
CA GLN A 185 -2.60 12.01 -9.71
C GLN A 185 -2.45 11.67 -8.22
N GLY A 186 -3.53 11.81 -7.48
CA GLY A 186 -3.62 11.51 -6.06
C GLY A 186 -3.14 12.64 -5.13
N VAL A 187 -2.42 13.64 -5.62
CA VAL A 187 -1.91 14.74 -4.77
C VAL A 187 -3.03 15.72 -4.42
N ALA A 188 -3.78 16.19 -5.41
CA ALA A 188 -4.90 17.09 -5.16
C ALA A 188 -6.02 16.41 -4.38
N GLU A 189 -6.33 15.16 -4.70
CA GLU A 189 -7.31 14.34 -4.00
C GLU A 189 -6.92 14.12 -2.53
N GLU A 190 -5.65 13.85 -2.25
CA GLU A 190 -5.15 13.68 -0.87
C GLU A 190 -5.28 14.98 -0.05
N ILE A 191 -4.95 16.12 -0.65
CA ILE A 191 -5.11 17.43 -0.02
C ILE A 191 -6.60 17.71 0.24
N ALA A 192 -7.48 17.47 -0.74
CA ALA A 192 -8.92 17.64 -0.59
C ALA A 192 -9.48 16.78 0.55
N ILE A 193 -9.10 15.50 0.61
CA ILE A 193 -9.47 14.58 1.69
C ILE A 193 -9.01 15.09 3.06
N MET A 194 -7.81 15.69 3.12
CA MET A 194 -7.27 16.26 4.34
C MET A 194 -8.05 17.49 4.78
N LEU A 195 -8.33 18.42 3.88
CA LEU A 195 -9.04 19.68 4.16
C LEU A 195 -10.49 19.46 4.56
N GLU A 196 -11.16 18.51 3.94
CA GLU A 196 -12.54 18.13 4.27
C GLU A 196 -12.66 17.35 5.59
N GLY A 197 -11.56 17.05 6.25
CA GLY A 197 -11.56 16.28 7.49
C GLY A 197 -12.10 14.87 7.34
N ARG A 198 -12.22 14.36 6.10
CA ARG A 198 -12.67 12.99 5.85
C ARG A 198 -11.75 12.01 6.53
N PRO A 199 -12.29 10.97 7.21
CA PRO A 199 -11.45 9.93 7.78
C PRO A 199 -10.65 9.25 6.66
N PRO A 200 -9.43 8.77 6.93
CA PRO A 200 -8.73 7.90 5.99
C PRO A 200 -9.68 6.76 5.59
N TRP A 201 -9.62 6.35 4.33
CA TRP A 201 -10.52 5.39 3.66
C TRP A 201 -10.79 4.11 4.46
N ILE A 202 -9.86 3.71 5.30
CA ILE A 202 -9.90 2.53 6.17
C ILE A 202 -11.11 2.52 7.14
N ARG A 203 -11.81 3.65 7.37
CA ARG A 203 -12.92 3.73 8.34
C ARG A 203 -14.32 3.56 7.77
N ARG A 204 -14.56 3.58 6.46
CA ARG A 204 -15.92 3.55 5.91
C ARG A 204 -16.58 2.18 5.81
N GLN A 205 -15.87 1.08 6.00
CA GLN A 205 -16.40 -0.28 5.79
C GLN A 205 -16.97 -0.99 7.02
N CYS A 206 -17.36 -0.29 8.09
CA CYS A 206 -18.03 -0.90 9.24
C CYS A 206 -19.44 -0.36 9.47
N SER A 207 -20.30 -0.26 8.46
CA SER A 207 -21.69 0.18 8.62
C SER A 207 -22.76 -0.80 8.11
N THR A 208 -22.47 -2.11 8.03
CA THR A 208 -23.54 -3.12 7.92
C THR A 208 -23.43 -4.11 9.10
N GLY A 209 -24.20 -3.83 10.14
CA GLY A 209 -24.82 -4.81 11.02
C GLY A 209 -23.92 -5.75 11.81
N ARG A 210 -23.06 -5.22 12.71
CA ARG A 210 -22.79 -5.72 14.07
C ARG A 210 -21.77 -4.81 14.73
N ARG A 211 -22.20 -4.08 15.74
CA ARG A 211 -21.30 -3.30 16.63
C ARG A 211 -20.33 -4.25 17.32
N ARG A 212 -19.14 -4.47 16.74
CA ARG A 212 -17.96 -4.81 17.54
C ARG A 212 -17.14 -3.53 17.62
N ARG A 213 -16.95 -3.07 18.86
CA ARG A 213 -16.08 -1.95 19.22
C ARG A 213 -14.66 -2.29 18.75
N PHE A 214 -14.28 -1.79 17.59
CA PHE A 214 -12.88 -1.60 17.23
C PHE A 214 -12.59 -0.11 17.25
N LEU A 215 -12.23 0.38 18.43
CA LEU A 215 -11.52 1.62 18.60
C LEU A 215 -10.06 1.40 18.16
N GLY A 216 -9.85 1.17 16.86
CA GLY A 216 -8.54 1.25 16.24
C GLY A 216 -8.32 2.69 15.84
N THR A 217 -7.66 3.46 16.69
CA THR A 217 -7.05 4.73 16.29
C THR A 217 -6.03 4.42 15.19
N GLY A 218 -5.86 5.31 14.18
CA GLY A 218 -4.92 5.14 13.06
C GLY A 218 -3.44 4.87 13.41
N LYS A 219 -3.17 4.56 14.67
CA LYS A 219 -1.90 4.11 15.24
C LYS A 219 -1.54 2.67 14.88
N ASP A 220 -2.52 1.79 14.66
CA ASP A 220 -2.25 0.35 14.52
C ASP A 220 -1.93 -0.08 13.09
N ASN A 221 -2.50 0.58 12.08
CA ASN A 221 -2.32 0.17 10.69
C ASN A 221 -0.92 0.45 10.14
N THR A 222 -0.35 1.62 10.44
CA THR A 222 1.02 1.93 10.01
C THR A 222 2.02 1.02 10.73
N LYS A 223 1.78 0.70 12.00
CA LYS A 223 2.59 -0.24 12.77
C LYS A 223 2.56 -1.65 12.16
N SER A 224 1.41 -2.11 11.67
CA SER A 224 1.25 -3.42 11.06
C SER A 224 1.96 -3.53 9.70
N ILE A 225 1.88 -2.50 8.83
CA ILE A 225 2.65 -2.46 7.56
C ILE A 225 4.15 -2.45 7.85
N TYR A 226 4.60 -1.62 8.80
CA TYR A 226 6.00 -1.60 9.23
C TYR A 226 6.43 -2.94 9.84
N THR A 227 5.57 -3.59 10.63
CA THR A 227 5.87 -4.88 11.25
C THR A 227 5.94 -5.98 10.19
N ALA A 228 5.06 -5.99 9.20
CA ALA A 228 5.10 -6.95 8.09
C ALA A 228 6.38 -6.79 7.25
N LEU A 229 6.78 -5.55 6.95
CA LEU A 229 8.04 -5.27 6.26
C LEU A 229 9.27 -5.53 7.14
N LEU A 230 9.19 -5.24 8.46
CA LEU A 230 10.27 -5.49 9.41
C LEU A 230 10.41 -6.98 9.74
N ALA A 231 9.35 -7.76 9.77
CA ALA A 231 9.43 -9.21 9.90
C ALA A 231 10.19 -9.84 8.73
N SER A 232 10.07 -9.25 7.53
CA SER A 232 10.93 -9.60 6.39
C SER A 232 12.39 -9.12 6.56
N GLN A 233 12.70 -8.28 7.57
CA GLN A 233 14.02 -7.68 7.79
C GLN A 233 14.68 -8.09 9.12
N SER A 234 14.00 -8.83 10.02
CA SER A 234 14.41 -9.04 11.42
C SER A 234 14.80 -10.48 11.80
N HIS A 235 15.33 -11.28 10.90
CA HIS A 235 15.97 -12.54 11.27
C HIS A 235 17.44 -12.47 10.85
N THR A 236 18.27 -11.89 11.70
CA THR A 236 19.68 -12.16 11.91
C THR A 236 19.86 -12.58 13.33
#